data_0cd152af1677a37d30e339df752755c3
#
_entry.id   0cd152af1677a37d30e339df752755c3
#
_cell.length_a   1.000
_cell.length_b   1.000
_cell.length_c   1.000
_cell.angle_alpha   90.00
_cell.angle_beta   90.00
_cell.angle_gamma   90.00
#
_symmetry.space_group_name_H-M   'P 1'
#
loop_
_entity.id
_entity.type
_entity.pdbx_description
1 polymer ?
#
loop_
_entity_poly.entity_id
_entity_poly.type
_entity_poly.pdbx_seq_one_letter_code
_entity_poly.pdbx_strand_id
1 'polypeptide(L)'
;MNQTKNGLWNSPLLRSQVTSEDVRPPEMLFGYLIGPFGALLASGIFTSQLQNYLTNVLKLDLGFLTTLQLLSTILIVAANLVVGQLIERTRTLAGKARPWILLSALTLSVASVLMFIVPFADRTARMVWIAIAYNAYYAVGFPIYNTANSTLVPVSTRNSKQRSTLASLTNIASLGVMGVGSMIFPTLVSMALKENQHLWFVAMLGVAIFTALTILLPVSYTHLRAHETDQ
;
A
#
# COMPACT_ATOMS: atom_id res chain seq x y z
N MET A 1 27.20 14.20 -23.30
CA MET A 1 25.99 14.82 -22.73
C MET A 1 26.00 14.63 -21.23
N ASN A 2 26.31 15.68 -20.49
CA ASN A 2 26.38 15.64 -19.02
C ASN A 2 24.97 15.59 -18.45
N GLN A 3 24.50 14.40 -18.09
CA GLN A 3 23.26 14.26 -17.35
C GLN A 3 23.54 14.56 -15.88
N THR A 4 22.82 15.52 -15.38
CA THR A 4 22.79 16.07 -14.02
C THR A 4 22.84 14.97 -12.95
N LYS A 5 23.96 14.90 -12.24
CA LYS A 5 24.28 13.91 -11.19
C LYS A 5 23.45 14.04 -9.88
N ASN A 6 22.43 14.89 -9.84
CA ASN A 6 21.70 15.23 -8.60
C ASN A 6 20.18 14.97 -8.69
N GLY A 7 19.74 13.91 -9.34
CA GLY A 7 18.33 13.51 -9.32
C GLY A 7 17.98 12.67 -8.07
N LEU A 8 16.74 12.78 -7.57
CA LEU A 8 16.18 12.01 -6.45
C LEU A 8 16.48 10.50 -6.56
N TRP A 9 16.54 9.97 -7.78
CA TRP A 9 16.79 8.56 -8.07
C TRP A 9 18.24 8.09 -7.87
N ASN A 10 19.17 9.01 -7.62
CA ASN A 10 20.58 8.73 -7.30
C ASN A 10 20.84 8.67 -5.79
N SER A 11 19.82 8.94 -4.96
CA SER A 11 19.94 8.83 -3.52
C SER A 11 20.19 7.36 -3.11
N PRO A 12 20.96 7.09 -2.03
CA PRO A 12 21.27 5.72 -1.57
C PRO A 12 20.03 4.86 -1.34
N LEU A 13 18.90 5.47 -0.94
CA LEU A 13 17.64 4.80 -0.62
C LEU A 13 16.80 4.47 -1.86
N LEU A 14 16.93 5.25 -2.95
CA LEU A 14 16.08 5.11 -4.13
C LEU A 14 16.84 4.55 -5.34
N ARG A 15 18.16 4.46 -5.26
CA ARG A 15 18.99 3.86 -6.31
C ARG A 15 18.71 2.37 -6.41
N SER A 16 18.54 1.86 -7.64
CA SER A 16 18.44 0.42 -7.86
C SER A 16 19.74 -0.27 -7.46
N GLN A 17 19.62 -1.29 -6.60
CA GLN A 17 20.73 -2.15 -6.18
C GLN A 17 20.93 -3.33 -7.15
N VAL A 18 20.11 -3.43 -8.17
CA VAL A 18 20.09 -4.54 -9.11
C VAL A 18 21.13 -4.34 -10.20
N THR A 19 22.04 -5.29 -10.34
CA THR A 19 23.17 -5.26 -11.27
C THR A 19 23.14 -6.38 -12.31
N SER A 20 22.21 -7.36 -12.21
CA SER A 20 22.14 -8.53 -13.09
C SER A 20 20.87 -8.56 -13.94
N GLU A 21 20.91 -9.27 -15.09
CA GLU A 21 19.74 -9.47 -15.94
C GLU A 21 18.69 -10.42 -15.31
N ASP A 22 19.14 -11.36 -14.50
CA ASP A 22 18.29 -12.29 -13.77
C ASP A 22 17.98 -11.77 -12.37
N VAL A 23 16.75 -12.00 -11.91
CA VAL A 23 16.30 -11.61 -10.57
C VAL A 23 16.95 -12.55 -9.55
N ARG A 24 17.71 -11.97 -8.61
CA ARG A 24 18.42 -12.71 -7.56
C ARG A 24 17.52 -13.01 -6.36
N PRO A 25 17.84 -14.06 -5.55
CA PRO A 25 17.06 -14.42 -4.37
C PRO A 25 16.78 -13.25 -3.38
N PRO A 26 17.75 -12.37 -3.05
CA PRO A 26 17.46 -11.21 -2.20
C PRO A 26 16.44 -10.25 -2.79
N GLU A 27 16.46 -10.04 -4.11
CA GLU A 27 15.51 -9.18 -4.80
C GLU A 27 14.11 -9.78 -4.79
N MET A 28 14.01 -11.11 -4.97
CA MET A 28 12.75 -11.84 -4.83
C MET A 28 12.16 -11.68 -3.44
N LEU A 29 12.99 -11.84 -2.39
CA LEU A 29 12.55 -11.76 -1.01
C LEU A 29 12.14 -10.33 -0.61
N PHE A 30 13.02 -9.34 -0.80
CA PHE A 30 12.76 -7.97 -0.36
C PHE A 30 11.79 -7.22 -1.27
N GLY A 31 11.91 -7.38 -2.59
CA GLY A 31 11.08 -6.66 -3.56
C GLY A 31 9.67 -7.23 -3.72
N TYR A 32 9.52 -8.56 -3.66
CA TYR A 32 8.26 -9.24 -4.06
C TYR A 32 7.56 -10.00 -2.93
N LEU A 33 8.20 -10.20 -1.78
CA LEU A 33 7.58 -10.82 -0.61
C LEU A 33 7.45 -9.83 0.54
N ILE A 34 8.57 -9.37 1.12
CA ILE A 34 8.56 -8.52 2.34
C ILE A 34 7.96 -7.15 2.05
N GLY A 35 8.32 -6.52 0.93
CA GLY A 35 7.78 -5.22 0.56
C GLY A 35 6.26 -5.22 0.41
N PRO A 36 5.67 -6.07 -0.44
CA PRO A 36 4.23 -6.21 -0.56
C PRO A 36 3.54 -6.65 0.74
N PHE A 37 4.14 -7.55 1.52
CA PHE A 37 3.61 -7.94 2.82
C PHE A 37 3.45 -6.74 3.74
N GLY A 38 4.49 -5.93 3.92
CA GLY A 38 4.44 -4.75 4.77
C GLY A 38 3.53 -3.66 4.23
N ALA A 39 3.52 -3.44 2.91
CA ALA A 39 2.65 -2.46 2.27
C ALA A 39 1.16 -2.77 2.48
N LEU A 40 0.79 -4.04 2.47
CA LEU A 40 -0.59 -4.48 2.62
C LEU A 40 -0.99 -4.73 4.08
N LEU A 41 -0.08 -4.60 5.05
CA LEU A 41 -0.35 -4.93 6.45
C LEU A 41 -1.54 -4.13 7.01
N ALA A 42 -1.61 -2.82 6.75
CA ALA A 42 -2.74 -2.01 7.13
C ALA A 42 -4.06 -2.51 6.52
N SER A 43 -4.04 -2.95 5.26
CA SER A 43 -5.21 -3.53 4.58
C SER A 43 -5.71 -4.80 5.26
N GLY A 44 -4.80 -5.67 5.71
CA GLY A 44 -5.15 -6.88 6.48
C GLY A 44 -5.84 -6.56 7.80
N ILE A 45 -5.32 -5.55 8.53
CA ILE A 45 -5.94 -5.06 9.77
C ILE A 45 -7.33 -4.48 9.48
N PHE A 46 -7.46 -3.66 8.45
CA PHE A 46 -8.73 -3.03 8.10
C PHE A 46 -9.79 -4.06 7.72
N THR A 47 -9.42 -5.07 6.94
CA THR A 47 -10.35 -6.15 6.56
C THR A 47 -10.93 -6.86 7.79
N SER A 48 -10.14 -7.04 8.84
CA SER A 48 -10.57 -7.79 10.03
C SER A 48 -11.14 -6.92 11.15
N GLN A 49 -10.64 -5.70 11.35
CA GLN A 49 -10.89 -4.92 12.56
C GLN A 49 -11.43 -3.51 12.35
N LEU A 50 -11.43 -2.98 11.13
CA LEU A 50 -11.87 -1.60 10.91
C LEU A 50 -13.33 -1.39 11.31
N GLN A 51 -14.21 -2.32 10.93
CA GLN A 51 -15.62 -2.22 11.29
C GLN A 51 -15.82 -2.27 12.81
N ASN A 52 -15.11 -3.15 13.51
CA ASN A 52 -15.11 -3.23 14.95
C ASN A 52 -14.68 -1.90 15.60
N TYR A 53 -13.60 -1.30 15.11
CA TYR A 53 -13.13 0.01 15.58
C TYR A 53 -14.18 1.11 15.36
N LEU A 54 -14.74 1.22 14.17
CA LEU A 54 -15.70 2.26 13.82
C LEU A 54 -17.02 2.13 14.60
N THR A 55 -17.48 0.91 14.87
CA THR A 55 -18.75 0.68 15.61
C THR A 55 -18.57 0.71 17.11
N ASN A 56 -17.56 0.04 17.66
CA ASN A 56 -17.41 -0.14 19.09
C ASN A 56 -16.60 0.97 19.76
N VAL A 57 -15.54 1.48 19.10
CA VAL A 57 -14.71 2.57 19.66
C VAL A 57 -15.27 3.93 19.31
N LEU A 58 -15.54 4.19 18.02
CA LEU A 58 -16.06 5.48 17.57
C LEU A 58 -17.59 5.62 17.72
N LYS A 59 -18.31 4.53 18.01
CA LYS A 59 -19.79 4.50 18.19
C LYS A 59 -20.52 5.03 16.96
N LEU A 60 -20.02 4.74 15.76
CA LEU A 60 -20.68 5.11 14.51
C LEU A 60 -21.77 4.11 14.16
N ASP A 61 -22.83 4.62 13.52
CA ASP A 61 -23.96 3.81 13.10
C ASP A 61 -23.61 2.85 11.96
N LEU A 62 -24.08 1.60 12.05
CA LEU A 62 -23.86 0.59 11.05
C LEU A 62 -24.46 0.95 9.68
N GLY A 63 -25.62 1.62 9.68
CA GLY A 63 -26.26 2.10 8.45
C GLY A 63 -25.39 3.11 7.71
N PHE A 64 -24.77 4.04 8.43
CA PHE A 64 -23.78 4.96 7.84
C PHE A 64 -22.59 4.20 7.23
N LEU A 65 -22.03 3.24 7.95
CA LEU A 65 -20.85 2.50 7.47
C LEU A 65 -21.18 1.68 6.22
N THR A 66 -22.34 1.03 6.17
CA THR A 66 -22.79 0.30 4.98
C THR A 66 -22.97 1.24 3.78
N THR A 67 -23.61 2.37 3.98
CA THR A 67 -23.79 3.38 2.91
C THR A 67 -22.45 3.93 2.44
N LEU A 68 -21.53 4.24 3.35
CA LEU A 68 -20.19 4.68 3.04
C LEU A 68 -19.46 3.65 2.17
N GLN A 69 -19.46 2.38 2.56
CA GLN A 69 -18.79 1.31 1.82
C GLN A 69 -19.39 1.13 0.41
N LEU A 70 -20.71 1.16 0.27
CA LEU A 70 -21.39 1.05 -1.03
C LEU A 70 -21.01 2.20 -1.96
N LEU A 71 -21.10 3.44 -1.48
CA LEU A 71 -20.74 4.62 -2.27
C LEU A 71 -19.25 4.64 -2.61
N SER A 72 -18.39 4.29 -1.65
CA SER A 72 -16.95 4.23 -1.86
C SER A 72 -16.55 3.17 -2.89
N THR A 73 -17.30 2.08 -3.03
CA THR A 73 -17.03 1.05 -4.05
C THR A 73 -17.05 1.65 -5.45
N ILE A 74 -17.97 2.55 -5.76
CA ILE A 74 -18.03 3.24 -7.04
C ILE A 74 -16.76 4.08 -7.26
N LEU A 75 -16.34 4.83 -6.23
CA LEU A 75 -15.11 5.64 -6.28
C LEU A 75 -13.87 4.77 -6.45
N ILE A 76 -13.80 3.63 -5.76
CA ILE A 76 -12.68 2.69 -5.84
C ILE A 76 -12.55 2.13 -7.26
N VAL A 77 -13.67 1.73 -7.89
CA VAL A 77 -13.67 1.24 -9.28
C VAL A 77 -13.18 2.32 -10.24
N ALA A 78 -13.74 3.54 -10.15
CA ALA A 78 -13.30 4.66 -10.96
C ALA A 78 -11.81 4.99 -10.75
N ALA A 79 -11.35 4.99 -9.50
CA ALA A 79 -9.96 5.26 -9.16
C ALA A 79 -9.00 4.22 -9.76
N ASN A 80 -9.34 2.93 -9.71
CA ASN A 80 -8.51 1.88 -10.32
C ASN A 80 -8.33 2.09 -11.83
N LEU A 81 -9.40 2.49 -12.54
CA LEU A 81 -9.32 2.79 -13.98
C LEU A 81 -8.43 4.01 -14.26
N VAL A 82 -8.63 5.10 -13.50
CA VAL A 82 -7.84 6.33 -13.66
C VAL A 82 -6.37 6.07 -13.34
N VAL A 83 -6.07 5.43 -12.23
CA VAL A 83 -4.70 5.12 -11.80
C VAL A 83 -4.00 4.20 -12.82
N GLY A 84 -4.71 3.19 -13.35
CA GLY A 84 -4.18 2.33 -14.40
C GLY A 84 -3.73 3.12 -15.62
N GLN A 85 -4.58 4.02 -16.12
CA GLN A 85 -4.26 4.89 -17.26
C GLN A 85 -3.08 5.85 -16.95
N LEU A 86 -3.02 6.40 -15.73
CA LEU A 86 -1.94 7.29 -15.33
C LEU A 86 -0.59 6.56 -15.28
N ILE A 87 -0.56 5.34 -14.73
CA ILE A 87 0.65 4.51 -14.68
C ILE A 87 1.11 4.14 -16.08
N GLU A 88 0.22 3.75 -16.98
CA GLU A 88 0.55 3.43 -18.37
C GLU A 88 1.14 4.61 -19.15
N ARG A 89 0.65 5.82 -18.89
CA ARG A 89 1.15 7.04 -19.51
C ARG A 89 2.42 7.58 -18.88
N THR A 90 2.80 7.08 -17.71
CA THR A 90 3.98 7.57 -16.98
C THR A 90 5.26 7.09 -17.68
N ARG A 91 6.12 8.05 -18.03
CA ARG A 91 7.44 7.82 -18.63
C ARG A 91 8.49 8.54 -17.79
N THR A 92 9.17 7.80 -16.92
CA THR A 92 10.25 8.35 -16.09
C THR A 92 11.53 7.53 -16.24
N LEU A 93 12.68 8.15 -15.92
CA LEU A 93 13.98 7.47 -15.90
C LEU A 93 14.01 6.26 -14.94
N ALA A 94 13.12 6.24 -13.96
CA ALA A 94 12.97 5.14 -13.01
C ALA A 94 11.94 4.10 -13.43
N GLY A 95 11.41 4.16 -14.65
CA GLY A 95 10.34 3.30 -15.14
C GLY A 95 8.94 3.79 -14.79
N LYS A 96 7.91 2.99 -15.14
CA LYS A 96 6.50 3.37 -14.96
C LYS A 96 6.00 3.21 -13.53
N ALA A 97 6.39 2.13 -12.83
CA ALA A 97 5.79 1.74 -11.56
C ALA A 97 6.42 2.40 -10.32
N ARG A 98 7.76 2.58 -10.29
CA ARG A 98 8.48 3.08 -9.10
C ARG A 98 8.00 4.41 -8.54
N PRO A 99 7.77 5.47 -9.35
CA PRO A 99 7.29 6.74 -8.80
C PRO A 99 5.92 6.59 -8.14
N TRP A 100 5.07 5.70 -8.66
CA TRP A 100 3.76 5.43 -8.09
C TRP A 100 3.82 4.61 -6.81
N ILE A 101 4.76 3.65 -6.72
CA ILE A 101 5.02 2.92 -5.47
C ILE A 101 5.53 3.88 -4.40
N LEU A 102 6.44 4.80 -4.73
CA LEU A 102 6.91 5.80 -3.79
C LEU A 102 5.79 6.75 -3.34
N LEU A 103 4.93 7.18 -4.27
CA LEU A 103 3.74 7.98 -3.94
C LEU A 103 2.79 7.21 -3.04
N SER A 104 2.61 5.90 -3.29
CA SER A 104 1.76 5.06 -2.45
C SER A 104 2.29 4.88 -1.04
N ALA A 105 3.60 4.90 -0.82
CA ALA A 105 4.18 4.85 0.52
C ALA A 105 3.67 6.01 1.39
N LEU A 106 3.63 7.21 0.83
CA LEU A 106 3.09 8.38 1.51
C LEU A 106 1.58 8.29 1.68
N THR A 107 0.84 8.04 0.59
CA THR A 107 -0.62 8.07 0.60
C THR A 107 -1.22 6.98 1.47
N LEU A 108 -0.71 5.73 1.41
CA LEU A 108 -1.18 4.63 2.26
C LEU A 108 -0.89 4.88 3.74
N SER A 109 0.35 5.31 4.06
CA SER A 109 0.75 5.53 5.45
C SER A 109 -0.03 6.68 6.08
N VAL A 110 -0.15 7.81 5.38
CA VAL A 110 -0.93 8.95 5.88
C VAL A 110 -2.42 8.58 6.02
N ALA A 111 -3.02 7.99 4.99
CA ALA A 111 -4.44 7.64 5.01
C ALA A 111 -4.77 6.59 6.09
N SER A 112 -3.88 5.62 6.34
CA SER A 112 -4.07 4.64 7.41
C SER A 112 -4.08 5.28 8.79
N VAL A 113 -3.25 6.29 9.03
CA VAL A 113 -3.22 7.02 10.31
C VAL A 113 -4.42 7.95 10.45
N LEU A 114 -4.81 8.67 9.37
CA LEU A 114 -5.96 9.59 9.39
C LEU A 114 -7.26 8.91 9.82
N MET A 115 -7.42 7.62 9.54
CA MET A 115 -8.60 6.85 9.92
C MET A 115 -8.73 6.68 11.44
N PHE A 116 -7.61 6.74 12.18
CA PHE A 116 -7.55 6.57 13.63
C PHE A 116 -7.34 7.88 14.41
N ILE A 117 -7.00 8.98 13.70
CA ILE A 117 -7.03 10.33 14.27
C ILE A 117 -8.42 10.91 14.04
N VAL A 118 -9.23 10.96 15.08
CA VAL A 118 -10.57 11.56 15.00
C VAL A 118 -10.64 12.73 15.98
N PRO A 119 -10.29 13.96 15.53
CA PRO A 119 -10.17 15.11 16.41
C PRO A 119 -11.52 15.76 16.75
N PHE A 120 -12.64 15.24 16.24
CA PHE A 120 -13.95 15.84 16.34
C PHE A 120 -14.81 15.18 17.41
N ALA A 121 -15.44 15.99 18.27
CA ALA A 121 -16.42 15.52 19.23
C ALA A 121 -17.83 15.38 18.60
N ASP A 122 -18.16 16.25 17.65
CA ASP A 122 -19.45 16.22 16.96
C ASP A 122 -19.59 14.97 16.06
N ARG A 123 -20.80 14.37 16.12
CA ARG A 123 -21.10 13.13 15.39
C ARG A 123 -21.00 13.32 13.88
N THR A 124 -21.56 14.40 13.36
CA THR A 124 -21.58 14.66 11.91
C THR A 124 -20.18 14.93 11.38
N ALA A 125 -19.41 15.77 12.08
CA ALA A 125 -18.01 16.04 11.71
C ALA A 125 -17.16 14.77 11.75
N ARG A 126 -17.39 13.87 12.72
CA ARG A 126 -16.74 12.57 12.81
C ARG A 126 -17.07 11.67 11.62
N MET A 127 -18.35 11.61 11.22
CA MET A 127 -18.80 10.83 10.06
C MET A 127 -18.16 11.32 8.76
N VAL A 128 -18.13 12.64 8.54
CA VAL A 128 -17.50 13.27 7.36
C VAL A 128 -15.99 12.98 7.34
N TRP A 129 -15.32 13.13 8.50
CA TRP A 129 -13.90 12.84 8.60
C TRP A 129 -13.56 11.39 8.25
N ILE A 130 -14.30 10.44 8.81
CA ILE A 130 -14.11 9.01 8.50
C ILE A 130 -14.41 8.71 7.04
N ALA A 131 -15.42 9.35 6.43
CA ALA A 131 -15.67 9.19 5.00
C ALA A 131 -14.49 9.66 4.13
N ILE A 132 -13.88 10.79 4.49
CA ILE A 132 -12.69 11.33 3.81
C ILE A 132 -11.50 10.38 4.00
N ALA A 133 -11.19 9.99 5.24
CA ALA A 133 -10.07 9.10 5.57
C ALA A 133 -10.22 7.72 4.91
N TYR A 134 -11.43 7.15 4.92
CA TYR A 134 -11.75 5.89 4.27
C TYR A 134 -11.48 5.94 2.77
N ASN A 135 -11.97 6.97 2.09
CA ASN A 135 -11.76 7.12 0.65
C ASN A 135 -10.31 7.50 0.31
N ALA A 136 -9.61 8.25 1.16
CA ALA A 136 -8.17 8.50 0.99
C ALA A 136 -7.37 7.20 1.00
N TYR A 137 -7.75 6.23 1.84
CA TYR A 137 -7.10 4.91 1.85
C TYR A 137 -7.56 4.05 0.68
N TYR A 138 -8.87 3.76 0.55
CA TYR A 138 -9.40 2.76 -0.38
C TYR A 138 -9.57 3.25 -1.82
N ALA A 139 -9.82 4.53 -2.03
CA ALA A 139 -10.00 5.10 -3.38
C ALA A 139 -8.77 5.87 -3.90
N VAL A 140 -7.74 6.12 -3.06
CA VAL A 140 -6.52 6.79 -3.52
C VAL A 140 -5.30 5.93 -3.25
N GLY A 141 -4.92 5.72 -1.99
CA GLY A 141 -3.66 5.06 -1.62
C GLY A 141 -3.58 3.61 -2.11
N PHE A 142 -4.61 2.82 -1.83
CA PHE A 142 -4.65 1.40 -2.17
C PHE A 142 -4.65 1.13 -3.68
N PRO A 143 -5.45 1.81 -4.53
CA PRO A 143 -5.38 1.67 -5.98
C PRO A 143 -4.01 2.03 -6.56
N ILE A 144 -3.39 3.11 -6.08
CA ILE A 144 -2.04 3.52 -6.53
C ILE A 144 -1.03 2.41 -6.25
N TYR A 145 -1.01 1.88 -5.02
CA TYR A 145 -0.11 0.80 -4.65
C TYR A 145 -0.38 -0.48 -5.44
N ASN A 146 -1.63 -0.95 -5.42
CA ASN A 146 -2.00 -2.24 -6.00
C ASN A 146 -1.73 -2.30 -7.51
N THR A 147 -2.09 -1.24 -8.24
CA THR A 147 -1.85 -1.16 -9.68
C THR A 147 -0.36 -1.03 -10.00
N ALA A 148 0.38 -0.20 -9.26
CA ALA A 148 1.81 -0.06 -9.46
C ALA A 148 2.57 -1.36 -9.13
N ASN A 149 2.21 -2.04 -8.03
CA ASN A 149 2.82 -3.29 -7.63
C ASN A 149 2.55 -4.43 -8.64
N SER A 150 1.33 -4.51 -9.18
CA SER A 150 0.99 -5.52 -10.20
C SER A 150 1.73 -5.31 -11.51
N THR A 151 2.13 -4.08 -11.84
CA THR A 151 2.92 -3.78 -13.04
C THR A 151 4.41 -4.12 -12.89
N LEU A 152 4.92 -4.29 -11.66
CA LEU A 152 6.33 -4.64 -11.44
C LEU A 152 6.69 -6.03 -11.97
N VAL A 153 5.87 -7.03 -11.73
CA VAL A 153 6.15 -8.42 -12.09
C VAL A 153 6.39 -8.59 -13.61
N PRO A 154 5.52 -8.09 -14.50
CA PRO A 154 5.74 -8.20 -15.94
C PRO A 154 6.99 -7.50 -16.46
N VAL A 155 7.36 -6.36 -15.86
CA VAL A 155 8.50 -5.56 -16.33
C VAL A 155 9.84 -6.00 -15.74
N SER A 156 9.84 -6.84 -14.69
CA SER A 156 11.06 -7.22 -13.97
C SER A 156 11.90 -8.27 -14.67
N THR A 157 11.29 -9.19 -15.43
CA THR A 157 12.01 -10.27 -16.11
C THR A 157 11.32 -10.71 -17.39
N ARG A 158 12.13 -11.09 -18.38
CA ARG A 158 11.65 -11.75 -19.62
C ARG A 158 11.47 -13.24 -19.45
N ASN A 159 12.07 -13.84 -18.42
CA ASN A 159 11.98 -15.27 -18.15
C ASN A 159 10.62 -15.63 -17.57
N SER A 160 9.84 -16.42 -18.31
CA SER A 160 8.47 -16.82 -17.91
C SER A 160 8.45 -17.57 -16.57
N LYS A 161 9.43 -18.42 -16.28
CA LYS A 161 9.55 -19.16 -15.02
C LYS A 161 9.80 -18.23 -13.84
N GLN A 162 10.72 -17.27 -13.98
CA GLN A 162 10.99 -16.27 -12.95
C GLN A 162 9.76 -15.37 -12.73
N ARG A 163 9.07 -14.95 -13.80
CA ARG A 163 7.84 -14.17 -13.71
C ARG A 163 6.76 -14.88 -12.90
N SER A 164 6.56 -16.17 -13.14
CA SER A 164 5.62 -16.99 -12.35
C SER A 164 6.03 -17.06 -10.88
N THR A 165 7.32 -17.23 -10.58
CA THR A 165 7.82 -17.21 -9.19
C THR A 165 7.58 -15.88 -8.50
N LEU A 166 7.87 -14.75 -9.17
CA LEU A 166 7.63 -13.41 -8.62
C LEU A 166 6.14 -13.16 -8.35
N ALA A 167 5.27 -13.54 -9.28
CA ALA A 167 3.83 -13.45 -9.10
C ALA A 167 3.35 -14.30 -7.90
N SER A 168 3.89 -15.51 -7.75
CA SER A 168 3.57 -16.38 -6.61
C SER A 168 4.02 -15.76 -5.27
N LEU A 169 5.21 -15.18 -5.20
CA LEU A 169 5.70 -14.50 -3.99
C LEU A 169 4.82 -13.31 -3.61
N THR A 170 4.42 -12.50 -4.58
CA THR A 170 3.50 -11.37 -4.33
C THR A 170 2.13 -11.86 -3.85
N ASN A 171 1.62 -12.95 -4.41
CA ASN A 171 0.37 -13.56 -3.95
C ASN A 171 0.50 -14.15 -2.54
N ILE A 172 1.61 -14.82 -2.22
CA ILE A 172 1.91 -15.31 -0.87
C ILE A 172 1.96 -14.15 0.13
N ALA A 173 2.57 -13.03 -0.23
CA ALA A 173 2.58 -11.84 0.61
C ALA A 173 1.16 -11.34 0.90
N SER A 174 0.32 -11.23 -0.13
CA SER A 174 -1.06 -10.75 0.00
C SER A 174 -1.92 -11.70 0.85
N LEU A 175 -1.84 -13.00 0.61
CA LEU A 175 -2.55 -14.01 1.40
C LEU A 175 -2.03 -14.09 2.84
N GLY A 176 -0.71 -13.96 3.03
CA GLY A 176 -0.08 -13.93 4.34
C GLY A 176 -0.58 -12.77 5.19
N VAL A 177 -0.71 -11.58 4.61
CA VAL A 177 -1.28 -10.41 5.29
C VAL A 177 -2.73 -10.63 5.70
N MET A 178 -3.55 -11.21 4.84
CA MET A 178 -4.94 -11.53 5.18
C MET A 178 -5.02 -12.57 6.30
N GLY A 179 -4.18 -13.61 6.26
CA GLY A 179 -4.11 -14.63 7.30
C GLY A 179 -3.66 -14.05 8.64
N VAL A 180 -2.57 -13.30 8.66
CA VAL A 180 -2.06 -12.62 9.88
C VAL A 180 -3.09 -11.61 10.39
N GLY A 181 -3.71 -10.83 9.50
CA GLY A 181 -4.73 -9.86 9.84
C GLY A 181 -5.95 -10.49 10.50
N SER A 182 -6.43 -11.63 9.99
CA SER A 182 -7.63 -12.29 10.52
C SER A 182 -7.39 -13.12 11.79
N MET A 183 -6.18 -13.59 12.02
CA MET A 183 -5.86 -14.46 13.16
C MET A 183 -5.22 -13.72 14.33
N ILE A 184 -4.18 -12.94 14.06
CA ILE A 184 -3.36 -12.30 15.10
C ILE A 184 -4.02 -11.02 15.61
N PHE A 185 -4.52 -10.18 14.70
CA PHE A 185 -5.07 -8.88 15.08
C PHE A 185 -6.30 -8.94 15.99
N PRO A 186 -7.30 -9.82 15.79
CA PRO A 186 -8.41 -9.93 16.72
C PRO A 186 -7.96 -10.23 18.15
N THR A 187 -6.94 -11.09 18.30
CA THR A 187 -6.36 -11.43 19.61
C THR A 187 -5.64 -10.23 20.24
N LEU A 188 -4.82 -9.52 19.46
CA LEU A 188 -4.16 -8.29 19.95
C LEU A 188 -5.16 -7.22 20.34
N VAL A 189 -6.23 -7.04 19.56
CA VAL A 189 -7.29 -6.09 19.85
C VAL A 189 -7.99 -6.43 21.17
N SER A 190 -8.38 -7.68 21.36
CA SER A 190 -9.07 -8.12 22.58
C SER A 190 -8.21 -8.01 23.84
N MET A 191 -6.90 -8.27 23.74
CA MET A 191 -5.98 -8.26 24.87
C MET A 191 -5.43 -6.86 25.20
N ALA A 192 -5.04 -6.08 24.18
CA ALA A 192 -4.27 -4.86 24.36
C ALA A 192 -5.04 -3.57 24.01
N LEU A 193 -5.70 -3.52 22.88
CA LEU A 193 -6.29 -2.27 22.37
C LEU A 193 -7.66 -1.98 22.96
N LYS A 194 -8.49 -3.01 23.11
CA LYS A 194 -9.87 -2.90 23.63
C LYS A 194 -10.62 -1.72 22.96
N GLU A 195 -11.33 -0.92 23.77
CA GLU A 195 -12.07 0.27 23.31
C GLU A 195 -11.25 1.58 23.45
N ASN A 196 -9.95 1.51 23.70
CA ASN A 196 -9.11 2.69 23.89
C ASN A 196 -8.64 3.28 22.54
N GLN A 197 -9.27 4.39 22.12
CA GLN A 197 -8.95 5.07 20.86
C GLN A 197 -7.47 5.48 20.75
N HIS A 198 -6.84 5.90 21.86
CA HIS A 198 -5.44 6.30 21.85
C HIS A 198 -4.50 5.11 21.55
N LEU A 199 -4.78 3.94 22.12
CA LEU A 199 -3.97 2.74 21.84
C LEU A 199 -4.13 2.28 20.39
N TRP A 200 -5.34 2.40 19.82
CA TRP A 200 -5.55 2.14 18.40
C TRP A 200 -4.74 3.08 17.52
N PHE A 201 -4.74 4.38 17.85
CA PHE A 201 -3.94 5.37 17.12
C PHE A 201 -2.44 5.03 17.17
N VAL A 202 -1.89 4.74 18.36
CA VAL A 202 -0.46 4.40 18.53
C VAL A 202 -0.10 3.13 17.76
N ALA A 203 -0.94 2.09 17.85
CA ALA A 203 -0.73 0.85 17.12
C ALA A 203 -0.72 1.08 15.60
N MET A 204 -1.68 1.84 15.08
CA MET A 204 -1.78 2.13 13.65
C MET A 204 -0.69 3.09 13.16
N LEU A 205 -0.20 3.97 14.01
CA LEU A 205 0.98 4.79 13.70
C LEU A 205 2.22 3.89 13.50
N GLY A 206 2.42 2.90 14.37
CA GLY A 206 3.48 1.90 14.22
C GLY A 206 3.36 1.11 12.90
N VAL A 207 2.14 0.66 12.58
CA VAL A 207 1.86 -0.03 11.31
C VAL A 207 2.12 0.89 10.10
N ALA A 208 1.74 2.15 10.16
CA ALA A 208 1.96 3.11 9.08
C ALA A 208 3.44 3.38 8.82
N ILE A 209 4.25 3.51 9.90
CA ILE A 209 5.71 3.66 9.78
C ILE A 209 6.31 2.39 9.16
N PHE A 210 5.90 1.21 9.63
CA PHE A 210 6.35 -0.05 9.07
C PHE A 210 5.99 -0.19 7.59
N THR A 211 4.76 0.14 7.21
CA THR A 211 4.28 0.19 5.82
C THR A 211 5.13 1.14 4.97
N ALA A 212 5.38 2.37 5.45
CA ALA A 212 6.22 3.33 4.74
C ALA A 212 7.63 2.79 4.48
N LEU A 213 8.25 2.18 5.49
CA LEU A 213 9.60 1.63 5.36
C LEU A 213 9.65 0.42 4.41
N THR A 214 8.68 -0.48 4.50
CA THR A 214 8.65 -1.69 3.67
C THR A 214 8.33 -1.40 2.21
N ILE A 215 7.53 -0.38 1.91
CA ILE A 215 7.27 0.05 0.52
C ILE A 215 8.55 0.58 -0.17
N LEU A 216 9.55 1.05 0.58
CA LEU A 216 10.82 1.43 -0.01
C LEU A 216 11.64 0.24 -0.52
N LEU A 217 11.40 -0.97 0.00
CA LEU A 217 12.11 -2.18 -0.44
C LEU A 217 11.84 -2.51 -1.92
N PRO A 218 10.59 -2.60 -2.41
CA PRO A 218 10.33 -2.76 -3.85
C PRO A 218 10.98 -1.68 -4.71
N VAL A 219 11.03 -0.44 -4.22
CA VAL A 219 11.68 0.67 -4.96
C VAL A 219 13.18 0.41 -5.12
N SER A 220 13.86 -0.13 -4.11
CA SER A 220 15.30 -0.36 -4.12
C SER A 220 15.70 -1.69 -4.77
N TYR A 221 14.89 -2.74 -4.60
CA TYR A 221 15.22 -4.11 -5.01
C TYR A 221 14.48 -4.59 -6.27
N THR A 222 13.79 -3.72 -7.00
CA THR A 222 13.16 -4.10 -8.26
C THR A 222 13.97 -3.69 -9.48
N HIS A 223 14.09 -4.62 -10.43
CA HIS A 223 14.77 -4.42 -11.69
C HIS A 223 13.88 -3.60 -12.63
N LEU A 224 14.38 -2.47 -13.09
CA LEU A 224 13.76 -1.74 -14.19
C LEU A 224 14.73 -1.68 -15.35
N ARG A 225 14.36 -2.32 -16.44
CA ARG A 225 15.05 -2.12 -17.71
C ARG A 225 14.75 -0.71 -18.21
N ALA A 226 15.79 0.10 -18.34
CA ALA A 226 15.73 1.39 -19.02
C ALA A 226 15.33 1.27 -20.50
N HIS A 227 15.15 0.04 -21.02
CA HIS A 227 14.92 -0.28 -22.44
C HIS A 227 13.46 -0.30 -22.88
N GLU A 228 12.48 -0.06 -22.01
CA GLU A 228 11.09 0.09 -22.48
C GLU A 228 10.81 1.43 -23.14
N THR A 229 11.77 2.36 -23.15
CA THR A 229 11.61 3.66 -23.82
C THR A 229 11.91 3.62 -25.31
N ASP A 230 12.50 2.54 -25.84
CA ASP A 230 12.91 2.43 -27.24
C ASP A 230 12.00 1.54 -28.10
N GLN A 231 10.87 1.10 -27.56
CA GLN A 231 9.82 0.39 -28.31
C GLN A 231 8.55 1.22 -28.35
#